data_1ee4b14e981caf54be0c8eaa9dd82bc6
#
_entry.id   1ee4b14e981caf54be0c8eaa9dd82bc6
#
_cell.length_a   1.000
_cell.length_b   1.000
_cell.length_c   1.000
_cell.angle_alpha   90.00
_cell.angle_beta   90.00
_cell.angle_gamma   90.00
#
_symmetry.space_group_name_H-M   'P 1'
#
loop_
_entity.id
_entity.type
_entity.pdbx_description
1 polymer ?
#
loop_
_entity_poly.entity_id
_entity_poly.type
_entity_poly.pdbx_seq_one_letter_code
_entity_poly.pdbx_strand_id
1 'polypeptide(L)'
;LDNALVTRKDSSNADYYVNAGNTRQKGLEISADYSTAFSRSSLLEQIVIKTAWALNDFKYGDFKKGKTDFSGKRLPSVPGNTLSVMGDVRFKKGLYFNCTYYYASKIFLDDANAVAADPYHLVGCRAGWKPAAISKVKLNIYGGVDNLLDETYSLGNDINAAAGRYYNAAPKRNFYVGVSVQWNYSKKD
;
A
#
# COMPACT_ATOMS: atom_id res chain seq x y z
N LEU A 1 20.55 12.04 7.38
CA LEU A 1 20.92 12.33 6.00
C LEU A 1 21.25 13.82 5.88
N ASP A 2 22.43 14.12 5.36
CA ASP A 2 22.87 15.50 5.08
C ASP A 2 22.61 15.84 3.60
N ASN A 3 22.35 17.11 3.31
CA ASN A 3 22.06 17.62 1.97
C ASN A 3 20.90 16.89 1.27
N ALA A 4 19.83 16.64 2.01
CA ALA A 4 18.65 16.01 1.46
C ALA A 4 18.01 16.88 0.36
N LEU A 5 17.85 16.33 -0.84
CA LEU A 5 17.14 17.00 -1.93
C LEU A 5 15.65 16.70 -1.81
N VAL A 6 14.83 17.73 -1.85
CA VAL A 6 13.38 17.62 -1.85
C VAL A 6 12.81 18.26 -3.10
N THR A 7 11.84 17.60 -3.71
CA THR A 7 11.13 18.12 -4.89
C THR A 7 10.12 19.17 -4.46
N ARG A 8 9.99 20.21 -5.25
CA ARG A 8 9.01 21.32 -5.12
C ARG A 8 8.33 21.56 -6.46
N LYS A 9 7.19 22.19 -6.40
CA LYS A 9 6.52 22.70 -7.60
C LYS A 9 6.52 24.23 -7.57
N ASP A 10 6.81 24.84 -8.72
CA ASP A 10 6.71 26.27 -8.91
C ASP A 10 5.26 26.69 -9.22
N SER A 11 5.04 27.98 -9.48
CA SER A 11 3.72 28.53 -9.80
C SER A 11 3.14 27.99 -11.12
N SER A 12 3.98 27.46 -12.00
CA SER A 12 3.59 26.80 -13.27
C SER A 12 3.40 25.29 -13.13
N ASN A 13 3.52 24.75 -11.89
CA ASN A 13 3.47 23.35 -11.57
C ASN A 13 4.66 22.52 -12.10
N ALA A 14 5.77 23.16 -12.48
CA ALA A 14 7.00 22.49 -12.85
C ALA A 14 7.81 22.07 -11.62
N ASP A 15 8.42 20.89 -11.70
CA ASP A 15 9.24 20.36 -10.62
C ASP A 15 10.61 21.08 -10.55
N TYR A 16 11.02 21.46 -9.35
CA TYR A 16 12.39 21.88 -9.06
C TYR A 16 12.88 21.28 -7.75
N TYR A 17 14.19 21.22 -7.57
CA TYR A 17 14.82 20.62 -6.41
C TYR A 17 15.40 21.67 -5.49
N VAL A 18 15.22 21.46 -4.18
CA VAL A 18 15.78 22.32 -3.13
C VAL A 18 16.57 21.45 -2.17
N ASN A 19 17.74 21.93 -1.74
CA ASN A 19 18.44 21.31 -0.63
C ASN A 19 17.70 21.66 0.67
N ALA A 20 17.17 20.64 1.34
CA ALA A 20 16.46 20.74 2.61
C ALA A 20 17.40 20.66 3.83
N GLY A 21 18.71 20.87 3.64
CA GLY A 21 19.69 20.74 4.70
C GLY A 21 19.84 19.27 5.13
N ASN A 22 19.64 18.99 6.42
CA ASN A 22 19.67 17.62 6.92
C ASN A 22 18.28 17.11 7.32
N THR A 23 18.14 15.80 7.34
CA THR A 23 16.94 15.12 7.82
C THR A 23 17.31 14.08 8.86
N ARG A 24 16.45 13.95 9.86
CA ARG A 24 16.54 12.90 10.88
C ARG A 24 15.43 11.88 10.63
N GLN A 25 15.82 10.69 10.24
CA GLN A 25 14.90 9.60 9.89
C GLN A 25 15.12 8.46 10.86
N LYS A 26 14.15 8.22 11.74
CA LYS A 26 14.12 7.13 12.69
C LYS A 26 12.83 6.37 12.51
N GLY A 27 12.90 5.05 12.60
CA GLY A 27 11.72 4.20 12.42
C GLY A 27 11.92 2.83 13.03
N LEU A 28 10.82 2.11 13.07
CA LEU A 28 10.75 0.69 13.46
C LEU A 28 9.88 -0.01 12.42
N GLU A 29 10.38 -1.11 11.88
CA GLU A 29 9.64 -1.99 10.98
C GLU A 29 9.58 -3.38 11.59
N ILE A 30 8.38 -3.94 11.63
CA ILE A 30 8.13 -5.29 12.14
C ILE A 30 7.33 -6.04 11.09
N SER A 31 7.76 -7.26 10.77
CA SER A 31 6.97 -8.19 9.96
C SER A 31 6.78 -9.51 10.69
N ALA A 32 5.62 -10.12 10.49
CA ALA A 32 5.29 -11.43 11.05
C ALA A 32 4.50 -12.23 10.01
N ASP A 33 4.94 -13.46 9.79
CA ASP A 33 4.28 -14.42 8.92
C ASP A 33 3.84 -15.63 9.73
N TYR A 34 2.57 -16.01 9.58
CA TYR A 34 2.01 -17.22 10.16
C TYR A 34 1.46 -18.09 9.04
N SER A 35 1.78 -19.38 9.07
CA SER A 35 1.24 -20.36 8.14
C SER A 35 0.93 -21.65 8.86
N THR A 36 -0.26 -22.19 8.62
CA THR A 36 -0.66 -23.51 9.13
C THR A 36 -1.38 -24.30 8.07
N ALA A 37 -1.10 -25.59 8.02
CA ALA A 37 -1.79 -26.56 7.18
C ALA A 37 -2.67 -27.47 8.04
N PHE A 38 -3.81 -27.89 7.50
CA PHE A 38 -4.80 -28.70 8.19
C PHE A 38 -4.76 -30.16 7.71
N SER A 39 -5.27 -31.06 8.56
CA SER A 39 -5.33 -32.47 8.25
C SER A 39 -6.19 -32.77 7.01
N ARG A 40 -5.99 -33.96 6.41
CA ARG A 40 -6.76 -34.40 5.25
C ARG A 40 -8.27 -34.50 5.49
N SER A 41 -8.73 -34.64 6.74
CA SER A 41 -10.15 -34.69 7.10
C SER A 41 -10.79 -33.31 7.21
N SER A 42 -10.01 -32.23 7.36
CA SER A 42 -10.52 -30.85 7.46
C SER A 42 -11.02 -30.32 6.10
N LEU A 43 -12.01 -29.43 6.10
CA LEU A 43 -12.42 -28.65 4.94
C LEU A 43 -11.34 -27.62 4.55
N LEU A 44 -10.67 -27.08 5.55
CA LEU A 44 -9.54 -26.15 5.36
C LEU A 44 -8.29 -26.94 4.96
N GLU A 45 -7.53 -26.40 4.02
CA GLU A 45 -6.23 -26.93 3.59
C GLU A 45 -5.08 -26.12 4.21
N GLN A 46 -5.16 -24.80 4.12
CA GLN A 46 -4.11 -23.92 4.61
C GLN A 46 -4.68 -22.53 4.98
N ILE A 47 -4.08 -21.92 5.98
CA ILE A 47 -4.21 -20.49 6.30
C ILE A 47 -2.82 -19.88 6.32
N VAL A 48 -2.67 -18.73 5.66
CA VAL A 48 -1.45 -17.90 5.71
C VAL A 48 -1.89 -16.49 6.10
N ILE A 49 -1.20 -15.91 7.08
CA ILE A 49 -1.38 -14.51 7.50
C ILE A 49 -0.01 -13.86 7.43
N LYS A 50 0.07 -12.72 6.77
CA LYS A 50 1.27 -11.89 6.71
C LYS A 50 0.95 -10.51 7.20
N THR A 51 1.79 -9.98 8.06
CA THR A 51 1.62 -8.66 8.66
C THR A 51 2.92 -7.89 8.54
N ALA A 52 2.85 -6.62 8.15
CA ALA A 52 3.96 -5.68 8.17
C ALA A 52 3.48 -4.37 8.80
N TRP A 53 4.22 -3.90 9.78
CA TRP A 53 3.95 -2.67 10.51
C TRP A 53 5.17 -1.78 10.52
N ALA A 54 5.00 -0.49 10.19
CA ALA A 54 6.07 0.48 10.21
C ALA A 54 5.68 1.73 10.99
N LEU A 55 6.59 2.20 11.82
CA LEU A 55 6.55 3.48 12.52
C LEU A 55 7.66 4.37 12.01
N ASN A 56 7.33 5.62 11.62
CA ASN A 56 8.27 6.57 11.05
C ASN A 56 8.23 7.89 11.83
N ASP A 57 9.36 8.28 12.40
CA ASP A 57 9.58 9.63 12.95
C ASP A 57 10.62 10.36 12.09
N PHE A 58 10.20 10.75 10.88
CA PHE A 58 11.01 11.43 9.90
C PHE A 58 10.78 12.94 10.00
N LYS A 59 11.84 13.70 10.24
CA LYS A 59 11.79 15.14 10.48
C LYS A 59 12.90 15.86 9.73
N TYR A 60 12.67 17.12 9.40
CA TYR A 60 13.74 18.01 9.04
C TYR A 60 14.66 18.23 10.26
N GLY A 61 15.97 18.24 10.01
CA GLY A 61 16.93 18.81 10.95
C GLY A 61 16.95 20.34 10.83
N ASP A 62 18.08 20.90 10.49
CA ASP A 62 18.18 22.36 10.21
C ASP A 62 17.70 22.64 8.79
N PHE A 63 16.51 23.20 8.67
CA PHE A 63 15.94 23.57 7.37
C PHE A 63 15.24 24.92 7.43
N LYS A 64 15.84 25.93 6.76
CA LYS A 64 15.29 27.29 6.63
C LYS A 64 15.14 27.67 5.17
N LYS A 65 14.04 28.33 4.83
CA LYS A 65 13.79 28.87 3.50
C LYS A 65 13.39 30.33 3.63
N GLY A 66 14.30 31.26 3.24
CA GLY A 66 14.11 32.67 3.48
C GLY A 66 14.01 32.99 4.99
N LYS A 67 12.90 33.55 5.40
CA LYS A 67 12.61 33.85 6.83
C LYS A 67 11.87 32.74 7.57
N THR A 68 11.47 31.67 6.88
CA THR A 68 10.66 30.57 7.47
C THR A 68 11.57 29.42 7.91
N ASP A 69 11.38 28.98 9.14
CA ASP A 69 12.09 27.84 9.74
C ASP A 69 11.17 26.63 9.78
N PHE A 70 11.60 25.54 9.13
CA PHE A 70 10.92 24.25 9.08
C PHE A 70 11.60 23.20 9.95
N SER A 71 12.65 23.54 10.67
CA SER A 71 13.43 22.64 11.50
C SER A 71 12.53 21.91 12.50
N GLY A 72 12.73 20.59 12.63
CA GLY A 72 11.95 19.73 13.50
C GLY A 72 10.54 19.36 12.98
N LYS A 73 10.06 19.96 11.89
CA LYS A 73 8.80 19.57 11.24
C LYS A 73 8.91 18.19 10.65
N ARG A 74 7.79 17.45 10.59
CA ARG A 74 7.73 16.14 9.94
C ARG A 74 7.94 16.27 8.44
N LEU A 75 8.66 15.31 7.87
CA LEU A 75 8.79 15.23 6.42
C LEU A 75 7.42 14.98 5.78
N PRO A 76 7.02 15.77 4.79
CA PRO A 76 5.77 15.54 4.08
C PRO A 76 5.83 14.25 3.25
N SER A 77 4.65 13.74 2.87
CA SER A 77 4.45 12.49 2.12
C SER A 77 4.85 11.21 2.85
N VAL A 78 5.21 11.28 4.13
CA VAL A 78 5.55 10.10 4.93
C VAL A 78 4.49 9.89 6.01
N PRO A 79 3.72 8.80 5.97
CA PRO A 79 2.84 8.45 7.06
C PRO A 79 3.66 8.08 8.30
N GLY A 80 3.26 8.54 9.48
CA GLY A 80 3.94 8.20 10.73
C GLY A 80 3.74 6.74 11.15
N ASN A 81 2.69 6.10 10.63
CA ASN A 81 2.35 4.72 10.95
C ASN A 81 1.65 4.08 9.75
N THR A 82 2.08 2.88 9.38
CA THR A 82 1.41 2.04 8.38
C THR A 82 1.27 0.62 8.87
N LEU A 83 0.16 -0.03 8.53
CA LEU A 83 -0.07 -1.44 8.81
C LEU A 83 -0.60 -2.11 7.53
N SER A 84 0.02 -3.20 7.14
CA SER A 84 -0.43 -4.07 6.06
C SER A 84 -0.68 -5.47 6.60
N VAL A 85 -1.85 -6.02 6.33
CA VAL A 85 -2.20 -7.41 6.68
C VAL A 85 -2.74 -8.10 5.44
N MET A 86 -2.26 -9.31 5.19
CA MET A 86 -2.76 -10.19 4.14
C MET A 86 -3.17 -11.52 4.76
N GLY A 87 -4.39 -11.95 4.49
CA GLY A 87 -4.90 -13.28 4.81
C GLY A 87 -5.14 -14.10 3.54
N ASP A 88 -4.67 -15.34 3.51
CA ASP A 88 -4.93 -16.33 2.46
C ASP A 88 -5.50 -17.58 3.11
N VAL A 89 -6.68 -17.98 2.68
CA VAL A 89 -7.34 -19.19 3.16
C VAL A 89 -7.60 -20.11 1.96
N ARG A 90 -7.07 -21.32 2.03
CA ARG A 90 -7.28 -22.36 1.03
C ARG A 90 -8.17 -23.46 1.58
N PHE A 91 -9.12 -23.84 0.77
CA PHE A 91 -10.05 -24.92 1.05
C PHE A 91 -9.79 -26.07 0.11
N LYS A 92 -10.21 -27.23 0.52
CA LYS A 92 -10.24 -28.41 -0.37
C LYS A 92 -11.08 -28.14 -1.61
N LYS A 93 -10.84 -28.95 -2.64
CA LYS A 93 -11.48 -28.83 -3.95
C LYS A 93 -11.15 -27.53 -4.69
N GLY A 94 -10.08 -26.83 -4.26
CA GLY A 94 -9.53 -25.70 -4.95
C GLY A 94 -10.20 -24.35 -4.69
N LEU A 95 -11.14 -24.27 -3.76
CA LEU A 95 -11.68 -22.96 -3.32
C LEU A 95 -10.62 -22.21 -2.52
N TYR A 96 -10.61 -20.88 -2.67
CA TYR A 96 -9.73 -20.01 -1.90
C TYR A 96 -10.37 -18.65 -1.64
N PHE A 97 -9.89 -18.00 -0.58
CA PHE A 97 -10.25 -16.65 -0.22
C PHE A 97 -9.00 -15.87 0.20
N ASN A 98 -8.80 -14.68 -0.37
CA ASN A 98 -7.75 -13.75 0.02
C ASN A 98 -8.39 -12.46 0.50
N CYS A 99 -7.80 -11.86 1.52
CA CYS A 99 -8.19 -10.52 1.97
C CYS A 99 -6.93 -9.73 2.30
N THR A 100 -6.92 -8.46 1.94
CA THR A 100 -5.86 -7.51 2.28
C THR A 100 -6.44 -6.35 3.05
N TYR A 101 -5.71 -5.90 4.04
CA TYR A 101 -6.00 -4.69 4.79
C TYR A 101 -4.76 -3.79 4.76
N TYR A 102 -4.95 -2.52 4.49
CA TYR A 102 -3.92 -1.50 4.56
C TYR A 102 -4.42 -0.30 5.34
N TYR A 103 -3.61 0.18 6.25
CA TYR A 103 -3.82 1.41 7.00
C TYR A 103 -2.64 2.36 6.79
N ALA A 104 -2.92 3.63 6.57
CA ALA A 104 -1.95 4.72 6.65
C ALA A 104 -2.47 5.81 7.60
N SER A 105 -1.63 6.25 8.50
CA SER A 105 -1.94 7.39 9.36
C SER A 105 -1.89 8.69 8.56
N LYS A 106 -2.32 9.78 9.18
CA LYS A 106 -2.22 11.14 8.63
C LYS A 106 -0.88 11.43 7.97
N ILE A 107 -0.90 12.03 6.77
CA ILE A 107 0.25 12.38 5.96
C ILE A 107 0.29 13.90 5.79
N PHE A 108 1.37 14.55 6.21
CA PHE A 108 1.56 15.99 5.95
C PHE A 108 1.89 16.23 4.47
N LEU A 109 1.31 17.29 3.90
CA LEU A 109 1.37 17.59 2.48
C LEU A 109 2.25 18.81 2.17
N ASP A 110 2.70 19.53 3.22
CA ASP A 110 3.58 20.68 3.10
C ASP A 110 4.67 20.67 4.19
N ASP A 111 5.75 21.41 3.93
CA ASP A 111 6.89 21.52 4.86
C ASP A 111 6.53 22.15 6.20
N ALA A 112 5.53 23.03 6.21
CA ALA A 112 5.06 23.68 7.41
C ALA A 112 4.21 22.76 8.31
N ASN A 113 3.82 21.59 7.80
CA ASN A 113 2.85 20.69 8.43
C ASN A 113 1.48 21.36 8.68
N ALA A 114 1.13 22.35 7.85
CA ALA A 114 -0.13 23.07 7.95
C ALA A 114 -1.29 22.32 7.28
N VAL A 115 -0.98 21.57 6.23
CA VAL A 115 -1.95 20.76 5.47
C VAL A 115 -1.62 19.29 5.62
N ALA A 116 -2.65 18.47 5.78
CA ALA A 116 -2.50 17.01 5.89
C ALA A 116 -3.62 16.28 5.17
N ALA A 117 -3.32 15.13 4.62
CA ALA A 117 -4.29 14.11 4.23
C ALA A 117 -4.72 13.30 5.45
N ASP A 118 -6.01 12.98 5.51
CA ASP A 118 -6.57 12.18 6.59
C ASP A 118 -6.04 10.73 6.56
N PRO A 119 -6.05 10.04 7.70
CA PRO A 119 -5.78 8.61 7.73
C PRO A 119 -6.82 7.85 6.91
N TYR A 120 -6.41 6.73 6.32
CA TYR A 120 -7.34 5.91 5.55
C TYR A 120 -7.09 4.41 5.75
N HIS A 121 -8.13 3.62 5.46
CA HIS A 121 -8.16 2.17 5.58
C HIS A 121 -8.63 1.56 4.25
N LEU A 122 -7.85 0.66 3.70
CA LEU A 122 -8.23 -0.05 2.48
C LEU A 122 -8.41 -1.53 2.78
N VAL A 123 -9.51 -2.08 2.31
CA VAL A 123 -9.78 -3.52 2.35
C VAL A 123 -10.04 -4.00 0.94
N GLY A 124 -9.29 -5.00 0.51
CA GLY A 124 -9.53 -5.72 -0.73
C GLY A 124 -9.76 -7.19 -0.44
N CYS A 125 -10.77 -7.81 -1.08
CA CYS A 125 -11.04 -9.22 -0.92
C CYS A 125 -11.25 -9.91 -2.27
N ARG A 126 -10.82 -11.16 -2.37
CA ARG A 126 -10.93 -11.99 -3.56
C ARG A 126 -11.29 -13.41 -3.17
N ALA A 127 -12.30 -13.95 -3.80
CA ALA A 127 -12.64 -15.38 -3.74
C ALA A 127 -12.46 -16.02 -5.11
N GLY A 128 -12.08 -17.27 -5.14
CA GLY A 128 -11.92 -17.97 -6.39
C GLY A 128 -11.91 -19.49 -6.23
N TRP A 129 -11.89 -20.13 -7.38
CA TRP A 129 -11.89 -21.57 -7.50
C TRP A 129 -10.86 -22.02 -8.53
N LYS A 130 -9.96 -22.89 -8.10
CA LYS A 130 -8.95 -23.59 -8.90
C LYS A 130 -9.22 -25.08 -8.83
N PRO A 131 -10.10 -25.62 -9.67
CA PRO A 131 -10.34 -27.07 -9.70
C PRO A 131 -9.05 -27.84 -9.99
N ALA A 132 -9.08 -29.13 -9.70
CA ALA A 132 -8.02 -30.03 -10.13
C ALA A 132 -7.82 -29.93 -11.65
N ALA A 133 -6.58 -30.02 -12.10
CA ALA A 133 -6.27 -29.92 -13.52
C ALA A 133 -7.01 -31.02 -14.32
N ILE A 134 -7.67 -30.62 -15.40
CA ILE A 134 -8.29 -31.52 -16.35
C ILE A 134 -7.29 -31.72 -17.48
N SER A 135 -6.65 -32.93 -17.54
CA SER A 135 -5.56 -33.17 -18.49
C SER A 135 -4.42 -32.15 -18.34
N LYS A 136 -4.18 -31.35 -19.38
CA LYS A 136 -3.11 -30.33 -19.41
C LYS A 136 -3.62 -28.92 -19.09
N VAL A 137 -4.90 -28.76 -18.78
CA VAL A 137 -5.54 -27.47 -18.55
C VAL A 137 -5.71 -27.21 -17.06
N LYS A 138 -5.20 -26.07 -16.59
CA LYS A 138 -5.48 -25.54 -15.26
C LYS A 138 -6.40 -24.33 -15.41
N LEU A 139 -7.48 -24.32 -14.67
CA LEU A 139 -8.48 -23.24 -14.65
C LEU A 139 -8.43 -22.49 -13.32
N ASN A 140 -8.63 -21.19 -13.36
CA ASN A 140 -8.88 -20.36 -12.17
C ASN A 140 -9.98 -19.37 -12.50
N ILE A 141 -11.09 -19.44 -11.79
CA ILE A 141 -12.21 -18.49 -11.86
C ILE A 141 -12.22 -17.71 -10.56
N TYR A 142 -12.33 -16.40 -10.63
CA TYR A 142 -12.30 -15.57 -9.44
C TYR A 142 -13.11 -14.29 -9.61
N GLY A 143 -13.55 -13.75 -8.47
CA GLY A 143 -14.10 -12.42 -8.36
C GLY A 143 -13.59 -11.74 -7.11
N GLY A 144 -13.62 -10.44 -7.10
CA GLY A 144 -13.14 -9.67 -5.96
C GLY A 144 -13.69 -8.26 -5.92
N VAL A 145 -13.31 -7.58 -4.86
CA VAL A 145 -13.62 -6.19 -4.59
C VAL A 145 -12.37 -5.49 -4.07
N ASP A 146 -12.06 -4.33 -4.65
CA ASP A 146 -11.06 -3.42 -4.13
C ASP A 146 -11.74 -2.25 -3.44
N ASN A 147 -11.08 -1.70 -2.42
CA ASN A 147 -11.62 -0.63 -1.60
C ASN A 147 -13.05 -0.94 -1.08
N LEU A 148 -13.21 -2.08 -0.41
CA LEU A 148 -14.50 -2.58 0.10
C LEU A 148 -15.20 -1.55 1.00
N LEU A 149 -14.44 -0.75 1.76
CA LEU A 149 -14.95 0.27 2.67
C LEU A 149 -15.44 1.54 1.96
N ASP A 150 -15.23 1.64 0.65
CA ASP A 150 -15.54 2.82 -0.18
C ASP A 150 -14.81 4.09 0.27
N GLU A 151 -13.61 3.92 0.77
CA GLU A 151 -12.77 4.98 1.31
C GLU A 151 -12.40 6.02 0.23
N THR A 152 -12.37 7.30 0.61
CA THR A 152 -11.86 8.36 -0.25
C THR A 152 -10.40 8.62 0.11
N TYR A 153 -9.49 8.32 -0.79
CA TYR A 153 -8.06 8.49 -0.56
C TYR A 153 -7.33 8.98 -1.81
N SER A 154 -6.06 9.29 -1.67
CA SER A 154 -5.20 9.71 -2.78
C SER A 154 -4.24 8.60 -3.18
N LEU A 155 -4.06 8.34 -4.49
CA LEU A 155 -3.04 7.43 -5.03
C LEU A 155 -1.61 7.91 -4.79
N GLY A 156 -1.46 9.18 -4.55
CA GLY A 156 -0.22 9.85 -4.23
C GLY A 156 -0.51 11.32 -3.98
N ASN A 157 0.37 11.98 -3.25
CA ASN A 157 0.17 13.37 -2.88
C ASN A 157 1.25 14.24 -3.51
N ASP A 158 0.85 15.35 -4.12
CA ASP A 158 1.77 16.39 -4.55
C ASP A 158 2.17 17.24 -3.34
N ILE A 159 3.47 17.24 -3.02
CA ILE A 159 3.98 17.96 -1.85
C ILE A 159 4.15 19.42 -2.20
N ASN A 160 3.77 20.31 -1.25
CA ASN A 160 3.86 21.76 -1.41
C ASN A 160 3.16 22.26 -2.69
N ALA A 161 2.07 21.62 -3.07
CA ALA A 161 1.37 21.88 -4.31
C ALA A 161 0.79 23.30 -4.35
N ALA A 162 0.95 23.96 -5.47
CA ALA A 162 0.34 25.26 -5.71
C ALA A 162 -1.19 25.19 -5.70
N ALA A 163 -1.85 26.22 -5.18
CA ALA A 163 -3.32 26.32 -5.14
C ALA A 163 -4.04 25.14 -4.48
N GLY A 164 -3.40 24.44 -3.54
CA GLY A 164 -4.02 23.35 -2.77
C GLY A 164 -4.28 22.05 -3.55
N ARG A 165 -3.66 21.85 -4.71
CA ARG A 165 -3.84 20.66 -5.56
C ARG A 165 -2.99 19.49 -5.08
N TYR A 166 -3.20 19.05 -3.84
CA TYR A 166 -2.40 18.02 -3.18
C TYR A 166 -2.77 16.60 -3.56
N TYR A 167 -3.98 16.34 -4.06
CA TYR A 167 -4.54 14.99 -4.14
C TYR A 167 -4.65 14.47 -5.56
N ASN A 168 -4.26 13.22 -5.75
CA ASN A 168 -4.51 12.44 -6.95
C ASN A 168 -5.63 11.43 -6.67
N ALA A 169 -6.77 11.57 -7.32
CA ALA A 169 -7.96 10.79 -7.04
C ALA A 169 -7.73 9.29 -7.22
N ALA A 170 -8.04 8.51 -6.19
CA ALA A 170 -8.05 7.06 -6.23
C ALA A 170 -9.41 6.50 -6.61
N PRO A 171 -9.48 5.29 -7.17
CA PRO A 171 -10.74 4.60 -7.43
C PRO A 171 -11.50 4.36 -6.12
N LYS A 172 -12.81 4.60 -6.16
CA LYS A 172 -13.75 4.15 -5.14
C LYS A 172 -13.88 2.63 -5.17
N ARG A 173 -14.76 2.06 -4.36
CA ARG A 173 -15.06 0.63 -4.37
C ARG A 173 -15.34 0.16 -5.79
N ASN A 174 -14.63 -0.87 -6.21
CA ASN A 174 -14.85 -1.49 -7.50
C ASN A 174 -14.87 -3.02 -7.40
N PHE A 175 -15.56 -3.66 -8.32
CA PHE A 175 -15.71 -5.11 -8.37
C PHE A 175 -15.10 -5.62 -9.67
N TYR A 176 -14.52 -6.80 -9.62
CA TYR A 176 -13.96 -7.46 -10.78
C TYR A 176 -14.22 -8.96 -10.78
N VAL A 177 -14.24 -9.52 -11.95
CA VAL A 177 -14.33 -10.97 -12.20
C VAL A 177 -13.27 -11.34 -13.22
N GLY A 178 -12.68 -12.50 -13.11
CA GLY A 178 -11.68 -12.97 -14.07
C GLY A 178 -11.64 -14.48 -14.21
N VAL A 179 -11.15 -14.91 -15.36
CA VAL A 179 -10.87 -16.32 -15.67
C VAL A 179 -9.45 -16.40 -16.18
N SER A 180 -8.68 -17.35 -15.65
CA SER A 180 -7.34 -17.64 -16.12
C SER A 180 -7.28 -19.11 -16.54
N VAL A 181 -6.80 -19.36 -17.75
CA VAL A 181 -6.59 -20.69 -18.31
C VAL A 181 -5.11 -20.87 -18.60
N GLN A 182 -4.49 -21.87 -18.00
CA GLN A 182 -3.11 -22.23 -18.25
C GLN A 182 -3.03 -23.60 -18.93
N TRP A 183 -2.39 -23.64 -20.09
CA TRP A 183 -2.14 -24.87 -20.84
C TRP A 183 -0.69 -25.33 -20.63
N ASN A 184 -0.49 -26.52 -20.07
CA ASN A 184 0.83 -27.09 -19.88
C ASN A 184 1.17 -27.97 -21.11
N TYR A 185 2.00 -27.44 -22.00
CA TYR A 185 2.54 -28.21 -23.11
C TYR A 185 3.80 -28.96 -22.64
N SER A 186 3.70 -30.28 -22.51
CA SER A 186 4.87 -31.15 -22.31
C SER A 186 5.37 -31.56 -23.70
N LYS A 187 6.55 -31.07 -24.13
CA LYS A 187 7.29 -31.71 -25.21
C LYS A 187 7.64 -33.13 -24.71
N LYS A 188 7.18 -34.16 -25.40
CA LYS A 188 7.78 -35.49 -25.27
C LYS A 188 9.13 -35.40 -26.01
N ASP A 189 10.23 -35.48 -25.26
CA ASP A 189 11.54 -35.81 -25.81
C ASP A 189 11.52 -37.29 -26.28
#